data_ac306f96909c0e71737a3af2ad4c48ad
#
_entry.id   ac306f96909c0e71737a3af2ad4c48ad
#
_cell.length_a   1.000
_cell.length_b   1.000
_cell.length_c   1.000
_cell.angle_alpha   90.00
_cell.angle_beta   90.00
_cell.angle_gamma   90.00
#
_symmetry.space_group_name_H-M   'P 1'
#
loop_
_entity.id
_entity.type
_entity.pdbx_description
1 polymer ?
#
loop_
_entity_poly.entity_id
_entity_poly.type
_entity_poly.pdbx_seq_one_letter_code
_entity_poly.pdbx_strand_id
1 'polypeptide(L)'
;MPCVGRRAAAVRGHLTMRSPPVVRTRCPGNRQRGIALVLALWITILLTVIASGFVFTMRTEAVAARNAISLAQARAAADGAVERTAFELSRPRLPDAWLPDGQPHRWTDGDASIVVTAVDEASKIDLNMAPEPLLRSLFVTIGGVDDATAAKIVDAIGDWKDPDDLRRPNGAEEADYRAAGLKYGPANSLFESVGELARVMYVTPDVFSRVAPALTVYSRLPGINPATAPRIVLLALPNATPETVDAFIDQRTAALANKQPIPPFPPAQAYPSGPVPVWRVNAEATWVDGVTFAREAVIRPSGDPQRPLIALAWQDSQAAPVAVASDATDATPATASAASGLAGFLQNLIPTLTGSNGR
;
A
#
# COMPACT_ATOMS: atom_id res chain seq x y z
N MET A 1 27.56 -67.39 -14.01
CA MET A 1 27.33 -68.87 -14.17
C MET A 1 27.39 -69.21 -15.62
N PRO A 2 28.15 -70.19 -16.02
CA PRO A 2 28.57 -70.45 -17.40
C PRO A 2 27.68 -71.53 -18.06
N CYS A 3 27.50 -71.47 -19.38
CA CYS A 3 27.05 -72.60 -20.17
C CYS A 3 28.11 -72.95 -21.21
N VAL A 4 28.74 -73.86 -20.94
CA VAL A 4 29.33 -75.10 -21.45
C VAL A 4 28.94 -75.42 -22.88
N GLY A 5 30.02 -75.63 -23.66
CA GLY A 5 30.01 -76.07 -25.04
C GLY A 5 29.70 -77.59 -25.28
N ARG A 6 29.47 -77.94 -26.52
CA ARG A 6 29.67 -79.22 -27.02
C ARG A 6 30.26 -79.19 -28.43
N ARG A 7 31.42 -79.82 -28.55
CA ARG A 7 32.07 -80.27 -29.83
C ARG A 7 31.34 -81.49 -30.40
N ALA A 8 31.20 -81.57 -31.67
CA ALA A 8 31.00 -82.83 -32.36
C ALA A 8 31.71 -82.81 -33.72
N ALA A 9 32.18 -83.92 -34.02
CA ALA A 9 33.30 -84.31 -34.83
C ALA A 9 33.13 -84.27 -36.36
N ALA A 10 34.29 -84.31 -37.01
CA ALA A 10 34.52 -84.31 -38.44
C ALA A 10 34.05 -85.60 -39.14
N VAL A 11 33.49 -85.47 -40.34
CA VAL A 11 33.50 -86.51 -41.36
C VAL A 11 34.00 -85.86 -42.67
N ARG A 12 35.13 -86.41 -43.16
CA ARG A 12 35.70 -86.15 -44.49
C ARG A 12 34.85 -86.79 -45.55
N GLY A 13 34.35 -86.08 -46.52
CA GLY A 13 33.82 -86.52 -47.77
C GLY A 13 34.27 -85.61 -48.88
N HIS A 14 35.22 -86.08 -49.71
CA HIS A 14 35.61 -85.40 -50.94
C HIS A 14 34.47 -85.51 -51.97
N LEU A 15 33.90 -84.37 -52.33
CA LEU A 15 33.07 -84.21 -53.53
C LEU A 15 33.40 -82.85 -54.16
N THR A 16 34.00 -83.00 -55.36
CA THR A 16 34.24 -81.90 -56.27
C THR A 16 32.90 -81.33 -56.74
N MET A 17 32.54 -80.12 -56.27
CA MET A 17 31.39 -79.44 -56.81
C MET A 17 31.82 -78.07 -57.47
N ARG A 18 31.45 -77.99 -58.70
CA ARG A 18 31.58 -76.78 -59.56
C ARG A 18 30.95 -75.60 -58.86
N SER A 19 31.69 -74.51 -58.80
CA SER A 19 31.22 -73.25 -58.32
C SER A 19 30.10 -72.67 -59.21
N PRO A 20 28.94 -72.34 -58.68
CA PRO A 20 27.96 -71.52 -59.45
C PRO A 20 28.41 -70.08 -59.61
N PRO A 21 28.00 -69.39 -60.66
CA PRO A 21 28.37 -67.99 -60.92
C PRO A 21 27.80 -67.10 -59.81
N VAL A 22 28.68 -66.26 -59.24
CA VAL A 22 28.27 -65.25 -58.28
C VAL A 22 27.49 -64.16 -59.02
N VAL A 23 26.16 -64.20 -58.89
CA VAL A 23 25.30 -63.07 -59.31
C VAL A 23 25.52 -61.94 -58.28
N ARG A 24 26.33 -60.99 -58.68
CA ARG A 24 26.41 -59.69 -57.92
C ARG A 24 25.08 -58.99 -58.09
N THR A 25 24.19 -59.14 -57.09
CA THR A 25 23.05 -58.25 -56.95
C THR A 25 23.60 -56.87 -56.56
N ARG A 26 23.55 -55.93 -57.49
CA ARG A 26 23.76 -54.49 -57.21
C ARG A 26 22.66 -54.07 -56.24
N CYS A 27 22.99 -53.84 -54.99
CA CYS A 27 22.12 -53.12 -54.09
C CYS A 27 21.82 -51.75 -54.72
N PRO A 28 20.55 -51.37 -54.88
CA PRO A 28 20.25 -50.02 -55.35
C PRO A 28 20.80 -49.03 -54.34
N GLY A 29 21.72 -48.21 -54.78
CA GLY A 29 22.35 -47.15 -54.00
C GLY A 29 21.31 -46.24 -53.38
N ASN A 30 21.36 -46.16 -52.07
CA ASN A 30 20.45 -45.40 -51.21
C ASN A 30 20.45 -43.90 -51.59
N ARG A 31 19.48 -43.45 -52.35
CA ARG A 31 19.20 -42.03 -52.68
C ARG A 31 18.51 -41.28 -51.56
N GLN A 32 18.53 -41.76 -50.29
CA GLN A 32 17.84 -41.15 -49.14
C GLN A 32 18.68 -40.19 -48.30
N ARG A 33 19.89 -39.82 -48.77
CA ARG A 33 20.78 -38.93 -47.99
C ARG A 33 20.25 -37.50 -47.83
N GLY A 34 19.37 -37.00 -48.69
CA GLY A 34 18.81 -35.63 -48.61
C GLY A 34 17.70 -35.49 -47.55
N ILE A 35 16.82 -36.48 -47.41
CA ILE A 35 15.66 -36.43 -46.49
C ILE A 35 16.12 -36.48 -45.01
N ALA A 36 17.14 -37.24 -44.69
CA ALA A 36 17.67 -37.32 -43.32
C ALA A 36 18.23 -35.99 -42.84
N LEU A 37 18.87 -35.22 -43.71
CA LEU A 37 19.42 -33.89 -43.38
C LEU A 37 18.32 -32.86 -43.13
N VAL A 38 17.27 -32.87 -44.00
CA VAL A 38 16.09 -32.00 -43.79
C VAL A 38 15.37 -32.37 -42.50
N LEU A 39 15.17 -33.63 -42.22
CA LEU A 39 14.56 -34.08 -40.96
C LEU A 39 15.37 -33.66 -39.74
N ALA A 40 16.70 -33.81 -39.77
CA ALA A 40 17.60 -33.36 -38.71
C ALA A 40 17.51 -31.86 -38.51
N LEU A 41 17.45 -31.07 -39.60
CA LEU A 41 17.27 -29.61 -39.53
C LEU A 41 15.93 -29.25 -38.89
N TRP A 42 14.84 -29.88 -39.27
CA TRP A 42 13.53 -29.65 -38.66
C TRP A 42 13.49 -30.03 -37.19
N ILE A 43 14.10 -31.14 -36.78
CA ILE A 43 14.21 -31.53 -35.36
C ILE A 43 15.02 -30.49 -34.57
N THR A 44 16.15 -30.01 -35.11
CA THR A 44 16.95 -28.97 -34.41
C THR A 44 16.21 -27.66 -34.27
N ILE A 45 15.48 -27.23 -35.32
CA ILE A 45 14.65 -26.04 -35.24
C ILE A 45 13.55 -26.22 -34.18
N LEU A 46 12.84 -27.35 -34.19
CA LEU A 46 11.80 -27.65 -33.20
C LEU A 46 12.35 -27.63 -31.78
N LEU A 47 13.48 -28.33 -31.55
CA LEU A 47 14.15 -28.34 -30.25
C LEU A 47 14.59 -26.95 -29.80
N THR A 48 15.09 -26.12 -30.73
CA THR A 48 15.48 -24.72 -30.44
C THR A 48 14.28 -23.88 -30.02
N VAL A 49 13.13 -24.04 -30.68
CA VAL A 49 11.89 -23.30 -30.34
C VAL A 49 11.40 -23.71 -28.95
N ILE A 50 11.38 -25.04 -28.67
CA ILE A 50 10.99 -25.54 -27.35
C ILE A 50 11.95 -25.06 -26.25
N ALA A 51 13.25 -25.16 -26.49
CA ALA A 51 14.27 -24.68 -25.54
C ALA A 51 14.18 -23.17 -25.30
N SER A 52 13.92 -22.38 -26.34
CA SER A 52 13.73 -20.93 -26.22
C SER A 52 12.50 -20.60 -25.37
N GLY A 53 11.38 -21.29 -25.60
CA GLY A 53 10.17 -21.13 -24.79
C GLY A 53 10.40 -21.47 -23.32
N PHE A 54 11.12 -22.57 -23.05
CA PHE A 54 11.45 -22.97 -21.69
C PHE A 54 12.36 -21.94 -20.98
N VAL A 55 13.39 -21.46 -21.66
CA VAL A 55 14.29 -20.42 -21.09
C VAL A 55 13.53 -19.13 -20.80
N PHE A 56 12.59 -18.72 -21.68
CA PHE A 56 11.77 -17.54 -21.44
C PHE A 56 10.88 -17.70 -20.20
N THR A 57 10.19 -18.85 -20.08
CA THR A 57 9.36 -19.16 -18.90
C THR A 57 10.19 -19.15 -17.62
N MET A 58 11.34 -19.81 -17.61
CA MET A 58 12.24 -19.86 -16.46
C MET A 58 12.73 -18.46 -16.04
N ARG A 59 13.03 -17.57 -16.98
CA ARG A 59 13.41 -16.19 -16.68
C ARG A 59 12.26 -15.43 -16.03
N THR A 60 11.05 -15.57 -16.55
CA THR A 60 9.87 -14.89 -16.01
C THR A 60 9.56 -15.36 -14.59
N GLU A 61 9.62 -16.68 -14.37
CA GLU A 61 9.44 -17.27 -13.02
C GLU A 61 10.52 -16.81 -12.04
N ALA A 62 11.79 -16.76 -12.48
CA ALA A 62 12.88 -16.28 -11.64
C ALA A 62 12.73 -14.81 -11.24
N VAL A 63 12.27 -13.94 -12.15
CA VAL A 63 11.97 -12.53 -11.85
C VAL A 63 10.79 -12.45 -10.88
N ALA A 64 9.71 -13.19 -11.13
CA ALA A 64 8.54 -13.21 -10.23
C ALA A 64 8.92 -13.69 -8.82
N ALA A 65 9.75 -14.76 -8.73
CA ALA A 65 10.22 -15.25 -7.45
C ALA A 65 11.10 -14.24 -6.70
N ARG A 66 11.99 -13.53 -7.38
CA ARG A 66 12.78 -12.45 -6.78
C ARG A 66 11.89 -11.33 -6.26
N ASN A 67 10.95 -10.85 -7.08
CA ASN A 67 10.03 -9.78 -6.67
C ASN A 67 9.18 -10.20 -5.45
N ALA A 68 8.75 -11.46 -5.39
CA ALA A 68 8.03 -11.99 -4.24
C ALA A 68 8.87 -12.02 -2.96
N ILE A 69 10.16 -12.37 -3.07
CA ILE A 69 11.11 -12.35 -1.95
C ILE A 69 11.32 -10.92 -1.48
N SER A 70 11.62 -9.99 -2.39
CA SER A 70 11.85 -8.58 -2.05
C SER A 70 10.61 -7.94 -1.42
N LEU A 71 9.42 -8.25 -1.93
CA LEU A 71 8.16 -7.80 -1.33
C LEU A 71 7.97 -8.36 0.09
N ALA A 72 8.27 -9.64 0.30
CA ALA A 72 8.18 -10.25 1.64
C ALA A 72 9.19 -9.60 2.62
N GLN A 73 10.38 -9.27 2.14
CA GLN A 73 11.41 -8.58 2.93
C GLN A 73 10.99 -7.13 3.25
N ALA A 74 10.51 -6.37 2.26
CA ALA A 74 9.99 -5.02 2.47
C ALA A 74 8.80 -5.03 3.46
N ARG A 75 7.91 -6.03 3.35
CA ARG A 75 6.79 -6.22 4.27
C ARG A 75 7.28 -6.47 5.70
N ALA A 76 8.22 -7.39 5.88
CA ALA A 76 8.78 -7.69 7.20
C ALA A 76 9.50 -6.48 7.81
N ALA A 77 10.21 -5.70 6.99
CA ALA A 77 10.85 -4.46 7.42
C ALA A 77 9.83 -3.40 7.86
N ALA A 78 8.73 -3.23 7.12
CA ALA A 78 7.65 -2.31 7.50
C ALA A 78 6.93 -2.75 8.78
N ASP A 79 6.65 -4.05 8.93
CA ASP A 79 6.06 -4.61 10.15
C ASP A 79 6.99 -4.41 11.36
N GLY A 80 8.27 -4.69 11.22
CA GLY A 80 9.29 -4.42 12.25
C GLY A 80 9.45 -2.94 12.58
N ALA A 81 9.23 -2.06 11.60
CA ALA A 81 9.24 -0.61 11.82
C ALA A 81 8.07 -0.13 12.67
N VAL A 82 6.87 -0.74 12.54
CA VAL A 82 5.74 -0.47 13.45
C VAL A 82 6.09 -0.83 14.88
N GLU A 83 6.65 -2.03 15.10
CA GLU A 83 7.06 -2.50 16.43
C GLU A 83 8.14 -1.60 17.04
N ARG A 84 9.14 -1.21 16.27
CA ARG A 84 10.17 -0.28 16.72
C ARG A 84 9.57 1.07 17.09
N THR A 85 8.67 1.60 16.29
CA THR A 85 8.00 2.87 16.56
C THR A 85 7.22 2.81 17.87
N ALA A 86 6.48 1.74 18.10
CA ALA A 86 5.76 1.54 19.35
C ALA A 86 6.69 1.49 20.55
N PHE A 87 7.84 0.83 20.42
CA PHE A 87 8.88 0.82 21.46
C PHE A 87 9.40 2.23 21.74
N GLU A 88 9.78 3.00 20.72
CA GLU A 88 10.30 4.37 20.87
C GLU A 88 9.28 5.32 21.50
N LEU A 89 8.00 5.22 21.12
CA LEU A 89 6.91 6.00 21.70
C LEU A 89 6.57 5.60 23.14
N SER A 90 6.86 4.35 23.52
CA SER A 90 6.63 3.84 24.88
C SER A 90 7.75 4.17 25.86
N ARG A 91 8.91 4.62 25.36
CA ARG A 91 10.05 4.98 26.24
C ARG A 91 9.71 6.18 27.14
N PRO A 92 10.33 6.27 28.31
CA PRO A 92 10.24 7.45 29.15
C PRO A 92 10.60 8.70 28.34
N ARG A 93 9.93 9.82 28.62
CA ARG A 93 10.18 11.09 27.92
C ARG A 93 11.58 11.63 28.20
N LEU A 94 12.54 11.15 27.44
CA LEU A 94 13.90 11.68 27.36
C LEU A 94 13.94 12.82 26.34
N PRO A 95 15.00 13.63 26.33
CA PRO A 95 15.12 14.76 25.40
C PRO A 95 15.11 14.39 23.93
N ASP A 96 15.36 13.12 23.59
CA ASP A 96 15.38 12.51 22.26
C ASP A 96 14.18 11.57 22.01
N ALA A 97 13.18 11.56 22.90
CA ALA A 97 12.00 10.71 22.74
C ALA A 97 11.19 11.11 21.51
N TRP A 98 10.73 10.11 20.79
CA TRP A 98 9.84 10.34 19.65
C TRP A 98 8.49 10.87 20.13
N LEU A 99 7.93 11.77 19.32
CA LEU A 99 6.59 12.30 19.52
C LEU A 99 5.67 11.81 18.41
N PRO A 100 4.44 11.43 18.75
CA PRO A 100 3.45 11.02 17.74
C PRO A 100 2.78 12.26 17.12
N ASP A 101 3.58 13.13 16.49
CA ASP A 101 3.19 14.42 15.93
C ASP A 101 3.08 14.41 14.39
N GLY A 102 3.26 13.23 13.78
CA GLY A 102 3.21 13.04 12.34
C GLY A 102 4.53 13.35 11.62
N GLN A 103 5.59 13.76 12.35
CA GLN A 103 6.88 13.97 11.72
C GLN A 103 7.52 12.65 11.25
N PRO A 104 8.16 12.64 10.06
CA PRO A 104 8.76 11.44 9.53
C PRO A 104 10.10 11.11 10.20
N HIS A 105 10.21 9.89 10.70
CA HIS A 105 11.47 9.29 11.15
C HIS A 105 12.03 8.39 10.07
N ARG A 106 13.33 8.50 9.79
CA ARG A 106 14.01 7.77 8.71
C ARG A 106 15.23 7.04 9.25
N TRP A 107 15.41 5.80 8.83
CA TRP A 107 16.62 5.01 9.10
C TRP A 107 16.77 3.91 8.06
N THR A 108 17.92 3.25 8.07
CA THR A 108 18.18 2.04 7.29
C THR A 108 18.26 0.85 8.22
N ASP A 109 17.73 -0.29 7.78
CA ASP A 109 17.84 -1.58 8.46
C ASP A 109 18.26 -2.63 7.44
N GLY A 110 19.53 -3.05 7.48
CA GLY A 110 20.13 -3.86 6.43
C GLY A 110 19.98 -3.20 5.06
N ASP A 111 19.29 -3.91 4.15
CA ASP A 111 19.05 -3.47 2.77
C ASP A 111 17.73 -2.69 2.60
N ALA A 112 17.02 -2.41 3.71
CA ALA A 112 15.78 -1.65 3.69
C ALA A 112 16.00 -0.19 4.10
N SER A 113 15.46 0.75 3.32
CA SER A 113 15.26 2.15 3.71
C SER A 113 13.86 2.29 4.28
N ILE A 114 13.75 2.81 5.50
CA ILE A 114 12.50 2.87 6.26
C ILE A 114 12.13 4.32 6.52
N VAL A 115 10.85 4.65 6.31
CA VAL A 115 10.24 5.92 6.67
C VAL A 115 9.00 5.64 7.49
N VAL A 116 8.90 6.22 8.69
CA VAL A 116 7.74 6.05 9.55
C VAL A 116 7.20 7.41 9.98
N THR A 117 5.88 7.52 9.99
CA THR A 117 5.17 8.60 10.66
C THR A 117 4.26 8.02 11.73
N ALA A 118 4.18 8.67 12.88
CA ALA A 118 3.29 8.27 13.96
C ALA A 118 2.41 9.44 14.38
N VAL A 119 1.11 9.21 14.53
CA VAL A 119 0.13 10.21 14.95
C VAL A 119 -0.60 9.71 16.18
N ASP A 120 -0.75 10.58 17.16
CA ASP A 120 -1.57 10.32 18.35
C ASP A 120 -3.06 10.33 17.95
N GLU A 121 -3.76 9.22 18.13
CA GLU A 121 -5.21 9.17 17.86
C GLU A 121 -6.01 10.05 18.85
N ALA A 122 -5.47 10.35 20.04
CA ALA A 122 -6.05 11.33 20.94
C ALA A 122 -5.96 12.77 20.43
N SER A 123 -5.19 13.02 19.38
CA SER A 123 -5.11 14.30 18.68
C SER A 123 -6.25 14.56 17.69
N LYS A 124 -7.13 13.57 17.50
CA LYS A 124 -8.29 13.62 16.59
C LYS A 124 -9.60 13.59 17.37
N ILE A 125 -10.67 13.96 16.71
CA ILE A 125 -12.03 13.92 17.25
C ILE A 125 -12.59 12.50 17.13
N ASP A 126 -12.93 11.89 18.27
CA ASP A 126 -13.51 10.55 18.27
C ASP A 126 -15.00 10.60 17.90
N LEU A 127 -15.36 9.96 16.79
CA LEU A 127 -16.72 9.94 16.26
C LEU A 127 -17.74 9.31 17.22
N ASN A 128 -17.28 8.37 18.08
CA ASN A 128 -18.10 7.68 19.04
C ASN A 128 -18.31 8.48 20.34
N MET A 129 -17.29 9.20 20.76
CA MET A 129 -17.22 9.79 22.11
C MET A 129 -17.33 11.32 22.12
N ALA A 130 -17.07 11.98 21.00
CA ALA A 130 -17.12 13.43 20.94
C ALA A 130 -18.51 13.98 21.27
N PRO A 131 -18.62 15.02 22.11
CA PRO A 131 -19.89 15.64 22.41
C PRO A 131 -20.46 16.38 21.20
N GLU A 132 -21.80 16.48 21.13
CA GLU A 132 -22.51 17.09 20.02
C GLU A 132 -22.01 18.50 19.63
N PRO A 133 -21.69 19.42 20.57
CA PRO A 133 -21.18 20.74 20.21
C PRO A 133 -19.86 20.69 19.45
N LEU A 134 -18.98 19.72 19.76
CA LEU A 134 -17.72 19.53 19.07
C LEU A 134 -17.94 18.98 17.65
N LEU A 135 -18.80 17.97 17.50
CA LEU A 135 -19.17 17.44 16.20
C LEU A 135 -19.85 18.50 15.32
N ARG A 136 -20.78 19.29 15.90
CA ARG A 136 -21.44 20.36 15.17
C ARG A 136 -20.45 21.40 14.67
N SER A 137 -19.51 21.84 15.52
CA SER A 137 -18.45 22.77 15.13
C SER A 137 -17.57 22.19 14.01
N LEU A 138 -17.24 20.91 14.07
CA LEU A 138 -16.49 20.21 13.03
C LEU A 138 -17.21 20.29 11.67
N PHE A 139 -18.51 19.95 11.62
CA PHE A 139 -19.26 19.96 10.37
C PHE A 139 -19.48 21.36 9.81
N VAL A 140 -19.71 22.37 10.67
CA VAL A 140 -19.81 23.77 10.24
C VAL A 140 -18.47 24.27 9.71
N THR A 141 -17.41 24.14 10.52
CA THR A 141 -16.14 24.82 10.23
C THR A 141 -15.33 24.08 9.16
N ILE A 142 -15.24 22.75 9.25
CA ILE A 142 -14.44 21.92 8.35
C ILE A 142 -15.32 21.34 7.25
N GLY A 143 -16.49 20.83 7.59
CA GLY A 143 -17.45 20.30 6.63
C GLY A 143 -18.02 21.36 5.70
N GLY A 144 -18.02 22.64 6.14
CA GLY A 144 -18.51 23.77 5.34
C GLY A 144 -20.01 23.73 5.10
N VAL A 145 -20.77 23.10 6.00
CA VAL A 145 -22.23 23.08 5.96
C VAL A 145 -22.82 24.15 6.89
N ASP A 146 -24.06 24.54 6.62
CA ASP A 146 -24.76 25.43 7.53
C ASP A 146 -25.12 24.72 8.85
N ASP A 147 -25.42 25.52 9.86
CA ASP A 147 -25.69 25.03 11.21
C ASP A 147 -26.90 24.10 11.30
N ALA A 148 -27.94 24.28 10.49
CA ALA A 148 -29.12 23.42 10.45
C ALA A 148 -28.77 22.04 9.83
N THR A 149 -27.95 22.03 8.79
CA THR A 149 -27.44 20.79 8.19
C THR A 149 -26.48 20.08 9.14
N ALA A 150 -25.60 20.81 9.84
CA ALA A 150 -24.72 20.21 10.84
C ALA A 150 -25.53 19.55 11.98
N ALA A 151 -26.63 20.21 12.46
CA ALA A 151 -27.51 19.61 13.45
C ALA A 151 -28.14 18.29 12.96
N LYS A 152 -28.60 18.24 11.69
CA LYS A 152 -29.13 16.98 11.10
C LYS A 152 -28.07 15.88 11.06
N ILE A 153 -26.86 16.20 10.65
CA ILE A 153 -25.76 15.22 10.60
C ILE A 153 -25.44 14.71 12.01
N VAL A 154 -25.35 15.60 13.00
CA VAL A 154 -25.05 15.23 14.40
C VAL A 154 -26.13 14.35 14.99
N ASP A 155 -27.42 14.70 14.79
CA ASP A 155 -28.54 13.87 15.23
C ASP A 155 -28.53 12.49 14.52
N ALA A 156 -28.28 12.46 13.20
CA ALA A 156 -28.17 11.20 12.46
C ALA A 156 -26.95 10.34 12.87
N ILE A 157 -25.83 10.95 13.31
CA ILE A 157 -24.72 10.23 13.94
C ILE A 157 -25.15 9.66 15.29
N GLY A 158 -26.00 10.35 16.03
CA GLY A 158 -26.60 9.83 17.26
C GLY A 158 -27.43 8.59 17.00
N ASP A 159 -28.41 8.69 16.09
CA ASP A 159 -29.29 7.58 15.70
C ASP A 159 -28.51 6.40 15.07
N TRP A 160 -27.42 6.68 14.35
CA TRP A 160 -26.54 5.64 13.83
C TRP A 160 -25.91 4.77 14.92
N LYS A 161 -25.62 5.35 16.09
CA LYS A 161 -24.87 4.69 17.17
C LYS A 161 -25.74 4.06 18.24
N ASP A 162 -26.92 4.63 18.49
CA ASP A 162 -27.76 4.13 19.58
C ASP A 162 -28.46 2.82 19.16
N PRO A 163 -28.83 1.98 20.14
CA PRO A 163 -29.38 0.65 19.86
C PRO A 163 -30.90 0.65 19.68
N ASP A 164 -31.56 1.80 19.78
CA ASP A 164 -33.02 1.89 19.65
C ASP A 164 -33.43 2.51 18.30
N ASP A 165 -34.73 2.54 18.02
CA ASP A 165 -35.30 3.08 16.77
C ASP A 165 -35.98 4.45 17.01
N LEU A 166 -35.61 5.16 18.09
CA LEU A 166 -36.21 6.44 18.44
C LEU A 166 -35.47 7.59 17.76
N ARG A 167 -36.02 8.04 16.66
CA ARG A 167 -35.44 9.13 15.88
C ARG A 167 -35.26 10.41 16.69
N ARG A 168 -34.06 10.97 16.71
CA ARG A 168 -33.77 12.33 17.23
C ARG A 168 -34.49 13.40 16.42
N PRO A 169 -34.68 14.63 16.93
CA PRO A 169 -35.45 15.67 16.27
C PRO A 169 -35.09 15.92 14.79
N ASN A 170 -33.83 15.89 14.44
CA ASN A 170 -33.34 16.09 13.07
C ASN A 170 -32.61 14.84 12.52
N GLY A 171 -32.63 13.74 13.23
CA GLY A 171 -31.93 12.51 12.89
C GLY A 171 -32.62 11.67 11.83
N ALA A 172 -32.17 10.44 11.67
CA ALA A 172 -32.68 9.53 10.66
C ALA A 172 -32.58 8.06 11.12
N GLU A 173 -33.70 7.37 11.09
CA GLU A 173 -33.81 5.95 11.38
C GLU A 173 -34.06 5.13 10.11
N GLU A 174 -34.21 3.81 10.25
CA GLU A 174 -34.33 2.89 9.11
C GLU A 174 -35.41 3.30 8.11
N ALA A 175 -36.53 3.84 8.60
CA ALA A 175 -37.63 4.32 7.76
C ALA A 175 -37.20 5.49 6.86
N ASP A 176 -36.38 6.41 7.39
CA ASP A 176 -35.87 7.57 6.65
C ASP A 176 -34.85 7.13 5.59
N TYR A 177 -33.97 6.18 5.91
CA TYR A 177 -33.02 5.61 4.95
C TYR A 177 -33.75 4.91 3.80
N ARG A 178 -34.79 4.12 4.09
CA ARG A 178 -35.61 3.49 3.06
C ARG A 178 -36.37 4.52 2.20
N ALA A 179 -36.90 5.56 2.82
CA ALA A 179 -37.61 6.64 2.11
C ALA A 179 -36.64 7.39 1.15
N ALA A 180 -35.38 7.48 1.51
CA ALA A 180 -34.30 8.02 0.65
C ALA A 180 -33.84 7.02 -0.44
N GLY A 181 -34.43 5.81 -0.52
CA GLY A 181 -34.07 4.79 -1.51
C GLY A 181 -32.81 3.99 -1.17
N LEU A 182 -32.30 4.12 0.04
CA LEU A 182 -31.15 3.37 0.51
C LEU A 182 -31.55 1.95 0.92
N LYS A 183 -30.66 0.98 0.68
CA LYS A 183 -30.89 -0.45 1.01
C LYS A 183 -30.32 -0.84 2.38
N TYR A 184 -29.93 0.12 3.19
CA TYR A 184 -29.40 -0.04 4.53
C TYR A 184 -30.01 1.02 5.44
N GLY A 185 -29.93 0.81 6.74
CA GLY A 185 -30.30 1.74 7.80
C GLY A 185 -29.10 2.06 8.70
N PRO A 186 -29.34 2.69 9.86
CA PRO A 186 -28.32 2.93 10.87
C PRO A 186 -27.75 1.59 11.36
N ALA A 187 -26.51 1.62 11.88
CA ALA A 187 -25.84 0.41 12.35
C ALA A 187 -26.32 -0.03 13.75
N ASN A 188 -26.98 0.84 14.50
CA ASN A 188 -27.40 0.66 15.88
C ASN A 188 -26.25 0.15 16.77
N SER A 189 -25.04 0.63 16.47
CA SER A 189 -23.79 0.29 17.14
C SER A 189 -22.75 1.38 16.93
N LEU A 190 -21.74 1.41 17.80
CA LEU A 190 -20.60 2.32 17.64
C LEU A 190 -19.91 2.13 16.30
N PHE A 191 -19.42 3.23 15.72
CA PHE A 191 -18.61 3.20 14.51
C PHE A 191 -17.38 2.31 14.69
N GLU A 192 -17.16 1.37 13.79
CA GLU A 192 -15.95 0.56 13.73
C GLU A 192 -14.85 1.23 12.90
N SER A 193 -15.26 2.08 11.97
CA SER A 193 -14.36 2.85 11.10
C SER A 193 -14.89 4.25 10.82
N VAL A 194 -13.98 5.19 10.56
CA VAL A 194 -14.35 6.54 10.09
C VAL A 194 -15.09 6.47 8.75
N GLY A 195 -14.79 5.43 7.93
CA GLY A 195 -15.45 5.25 6.63
C GLY A 195 -16.97 5.04 6.70
N GLU A 196 -17.48 4.52 7.81
CA GLU A 196 -18.93 4.35 8.00
C GLU A 196 -19.70 5.67 8.03
N LEU A 197 -19.04 6.77 8.42
CA LEU A 197 -19.63 8.10 8.39
C LEU A 197 -20.16 8.48 6.99
N ALA A 198 -19.55 7.99 5.92
CA ALA A 198 -20.02 8.21 4.55
C ALA A 198 -21.40 7.58 4.27
N ARG A 199 -21.87 6.69 5.14
CA ARG A 199 -23.18 6.01 5.04
C ARG A 199 -24.25 6.70 5.87
N VAL A 200 -23.86 7.59 6.78
CA VAL A 200 -24.79 8.33 7.64
C VAL A 200 -25.59 9.31 6.80
N MET A 201 -26.90 9.39 7.07
CA MET A 201 -27.81 10.30 6.39
C MET A 201 -27.29 11.75 6.44
N TYR A 202 -27.49 12.51 5.36
CA TYR A 202 -27.07 13.91 5.18
C TYR A 202 -25.56 14.13 5.01
N VAL A 203 -24.71 13.13 5.20
CA VAL A 203 -23.27 13.22 4.94
C VAL A 203 -23.00 12.99 3.45
N THR A 204 -22.66 14.05 2.73
CA THR A 204 -22.27 13.95 1.32
C THR A 204 -20.82 13.51 1.18
N PRO A 205 -20.41 12.92 0.04
CA PRO A 205 -19.01 12.55 -0.20
C PRO A 205 -18.03 13.72 -0.03
N ASP A 206 -18.45 14.93 -0.38
CA ASP A 206 -17.66 16.16 -0.24
C ASP A 206 -17.48 16.54 1.24
N VAL A 207 -18.54 16.52 2.04
CA VAL A 207 -18.48 16.74 3.50
C VAL A 207 -17.59 15.69 4.14
N PHE A 208 -17.81 14.41 3.81
CA PHE A 208 -17.01 13.30 4.32
C PHE A 208 -15.52 13.51 4.04
N SER A 209 -15.16 13.82 2.80
CA SER A 209 -13.75 13.99 2.40
C SER A 209 -13.04 15.11 3.18
N ARG A 210 -13.77 16.17 3.55
CA ARG A 210 -13.23 17.28 4.35
C ARG A 210 -13.06 16.92 5.82
N VAL A 211 -14.02 16.24 6.43
CA VAL A 211 -14.00 15.96 7.88
C VAL A 211 -13.23 14.71 8.27
N ALA A 212 -13.16 13.69 7.38
CA ALA A 212 -12.53 12.42 7.68
C ALA A 212 -11.08 12.50 8.21
N PRO A 213 -10.21 13.42 7.72
CA PRO A 213 -8.85 13.55 8.26
C PRO A 213 -8.80 14.00 9.72
N ALA A 214 -9.84 14.67 10.22
CA ALA A 214 -9.93 15.16 11.60
C ALA A 214 -10.51 14.11 12.56
N LEU A 215 -11.02 13.00 12.06
CA LEU A 215 -11.79 12.00 12.82
C LEU A 215 -10.99 10.75 13.17
N THR A 216 -11.40 10.11 14.25
CA THR A 216 -10.99 8.77 14.67
C THR A 216 -12.15 8.01 15.31
N VAL A 217 -11.99 6.70 15.50
CA VAL A 217 -12.87 5.83 16.29
C VAL A 217 -12.08 5.08 17.39
N TYR A 218 -10.79 5.35 17.50
CA TYR A 218 -9.87 4.55 18.29
C TYR A 218 -9.45 5.19 19.61
N SER A 219 -9.53 6.51 19.74
CA SER A 219 -9.11 7.22 20.95
C SER A 219 -10.01 6.93 22.15
N ARG A 220 -11.30 6.74 21.90
CA ARG A 220 -12.36 6.58 22.93
C ARG A 220 -12.38 7.71 23.96
N LEU A 221 -12.00 8.91 23.54
CA LEU A 221 -11.95 10.09 24.37
C LEU A 221 -12.96 11.15 23.87
N PRO A 222 -13.64 11.85 24.80
CA PRO A 222 -14.59 12.90 24.42
C PRO A 222 -13.91 14.20 23.98
N GLY A 223 -12.60 14.35 24.23
CA GLY A 223 -11.80 15.52 23.93
C GLY A 223 -10.61 15.20 23.03
N ILE A 224 -9.78 16.21 22.83
CA ILE A 224 -8.58 16.12 21.98
C ILE A 224 -7.32 16.51 22.75
N ASN A 225 -6.17 15.97 22.33
CA ASN A 225 -4.86 16.40 22.81
C ASN A 225 -4.32 17.53 21.93
N PRO A 226 -4.33 18.81 22.37
CA PRO A 226 -3.89 19.93 21.55
C PRO A 226 -2.37 19.91 21.29
N ALA A 227 -1.61 19.20 22.12
CA ALA A 227 -0.15 19.13 22.00
C ALA A 227 0.31 18.46 20.70
N THR A 228 -0.49 17.53 20.18
CA THR A 228 -0.20 16.75 18.97
C THR A 228 -1.25 16.98 17.88
N ALA A 229 -2.33 17.70 18.18
CA ALA A 229 -3.44 17.89 17.26
C ALA A 229 -3.02 18.63 15.98
N PRO A 230 -3.41 18.14 14.79
CA PRO A 230 -3.19 18.84 13.53
C PRO A 230 -4.08 20.09 13.44
N ARG A 231 -3.68 21.05 12.61
CA ARG A 231 -4.38 22.33 12.41
C ARG A 231 -5.88 22.16 12.15
N ILE A 232 -6.25 21.20 11.33
CA ILE A 232 -7.65 20.93 10.96
C ILE A 232 -8.51 20.56 12.18
N VAL A 233 -7.96 19.83 13.15
CA VAL A 233 -8.66 19.45 14.39
C VAL A 233 -8.78 20.65 15.33
N LEU A 234 -7.72 21.45 15.44
CA LEU A 234 -7.74 22.67 16.27
C LEU A 234 -8.77 23.69 15.76
N LEU A 235 -8.92 23.82 14.43
CA LEU A 235 -9.93 24.66 13.80
C LEU A 235 -11.37 24.15 13.99
N ALA A 236 -11.54 22.85 14.18
CA ALA A 236 -12.86 22.27 14.44
C ALA A 236 -13.38 22.54 15.85
N LEU A 237 -12.53 23.00 16.76
CA LEU A 237 -12.96 23.33 18.13
C LEU A 237 -13.88 24.56 18.14
N PRO A 238 -14.95 24.54 18.95
CA PRO A 238 -15.78 25.72 19.13
C PRO A 238 -14.96 26.94 19.59
N ASN A 239 -15.27 28.09 19.02
CA ASN A 239 -14.58 29.36 19.27
C ASN A 239 -13.10 29.41 18.86
N ALA A 240 -12.59 28.45 18.12
CA ALA A 240 -11.28 28.55 17.50
C ALA A 240 -11.35 29.39 16.22
N THR A 241 -10.39 30.26 16.03
CA THR A 241 -10.22 31.02 14.79
C THR A 241 -8.88 30.68 14.13
N PRO A 242 -8.74 30.86 12.81
CA PRO A 242 -7.47 30.64 12.15
C PRO A 242 -6.28 31.32 12.85
N GLU A 243 -6.46 32.55 13.29
CA GLU A 243 -5.42 33.35 13.94
C GLU A 243 -5.00 32.76 15.28
N THR A 244 -5.97 32.33 16.11
CA THR A 244 -5.69 31.73 17.42
C THR A 244 -5.05 30.36 17.29
N VAL A 245 -5.46 29.58 16.26
CA VAL A 245 -4.89 28.25 15.97
C VAL A 245 -3.46 28.39 15.46
N ASP A 246 -3.21 29.30 14.52
CA ASP A 246 -1.88 29.49 13.94
C ASP A 246 -0.90 30.02 15.00
N ALA A 247 -1.30 31.01 15.81
CA ALA A 247 -0.51 31.50 16.95
C ALA A 247 -0.20 30.40 17.97
N PHE A 248 -1.16 29.49 18.26
CA PHE A 248 -0.93 28.38 19.15
C PHE A 248 0.06 27.36 18.55
N ILE A 249 -0.06 27.03 17.25
CA ILE A 249 0.88 26.13 16.57
C ILE A 249 2.30 26.67 16.62
N ASP A 250 2.50 27.98 16.38
CA ASP A 250 3.81 28.61 16.46
C ASP A 250 4.38 28.53 17.88
N GLN A 251 3.57 28.84 18.89
CA GLN A 251 3.96 28.74 20.30
C GLN A 251 4.30 27.31 20.70
N ARG A 252 3.50 26.34 20.28
CA ARG A 252 3.73 24.91 20.50
C ARG A 252 5.05 24.47 19.89
N THR A 253 5.31 24.86 18.66
CA THR A 253 6.55 24.53 17.94
C THR A 253 7.77 25.12 18.65
N ALA A 254 7.70 26.38 19.05
CA ALA A 254 8.76 27.03 19.82
C ALA A 254 8.97 26.36 21.20
N ALA A 255 7.90 26.00 21.90
CA ALA A 255 7.99 25.31 23.17
C ALA A 255 8.67 23.93 23.05
N LEU A 256 8.32 23.15 22.02
CA LEU A 256 8.93 21.85 21.73
C LEU A 256 10.44 22.01 21.41
N ALA A 257 10.80 22.97 20.55
CA ALA A 257 12.19 23.25 20.20
C ALA A 257 13.04 23.63 21.42
N ASN A 258 12.46 24.41 22.35
CA ASN A 258 13.12 24.87 23.56
C ASN A 258 12.96 23.92 24.76
N LYS A 259 12.32 22.74 24.56
CA LYS A 259 12.02 21.76 25.63
C LYS A 259 11.23 22.37 26.79
N GLN A 260 10.34 23.31 26.48
CA GLN A 260 9.46 23.96 27.43
C GLN A 260 8.07 23.33 27.43
N PRO A 261 7.29 23.48 28.50
CA PRO A 261 5.90 23.07 28.53
C PRO A 261 5.10 23.76 27.42
N ILE A 262 4.25 22.97 26.74
CA ILE A 262 3.36 23.50 25.69
C ILE A 262 2.32 24.39 26.38
N PRO A 263 2.07 25.62 25.88
CA PRO A 263 1.07 26.51 26.44
C PRO A 263 -0.34 25.89 26.30
N PRO A 264 -1.27 26.24 27.19
CA PRO A 264 -2.65 25.79 27.05
C PRO A 264 -3.32 26.43 25.85
N PHE A 265 -4.18 25.64 25.18
CA PHE A 265 -5.04 26.12 24.10
C PHE A 265 -6.47 26.27 24.63
N PRO A 266 -6.97 27.48 24.89
CA PRO A 266 -8.26 27.71 25.55
C PRO A 266 -9.46 26.97 24.92
N PRO A 267 -9.63 26.95 23.59
CA PRO A 267 -10.74 26.18 22.99
C PRO A 267 -10.72 24.69 23.32
N ALA A 268 -9.56 24.08 23.55
CA ALA A 268 -9.43 22.66 23.88
C ALA A 268 -9.70 22.38 25.38
N GLN A 269 -9.67 23.38 26.26
CA GLN A 269 -9.89 23.16 27.70
C GLN A 269 -11.29 22.63 28.02
N ALA A 270 -12.28 22.96 27.19
CA ALA A 270 -13.64 22.42 27.31
C ALA A 270 -13.75 20.96 26.87
N TYR A 271 -12.73 20.44 26.18
CA TYR A 271 -12.68 19.11 25.59
C TYR A 271 -11.40 18.38 25.99
N PRO A 272 -11.20 18.10 27.29
CA PRO A 272 -9.96 17.50 27.75
C PRO A 272 -9.81 16.07 27.26
N SER A 273 -8.61 15.75 26.78
CA SER A 273 -8.21 14.37 26.46
C SER A 273 -7.56 13.72 27.68
N GLY A 274 -7.71 12.40 27.81
CA GLY A 274 -6.99 11.60 28.77
C GLY A 274 -5.66 11.09 28.20
N PRO A 275 -4.77 10.56 29.02
CA PRO A 275 -3.49 9.99 28.59
C PRO A 275 -3.68 8.54 28.09
N VAL A 276 -4.48 8.34 27.06
CA VAL A 276 -4.62 7.02 26.45
C VAL A 276 -3.68 6.96 25.24
N PRO A 277 -2.58 6.22 25.33
CA PRO A 277 -1.65 6.12 24.21
C PRO A 277 -2.22 5.18 23.15
N VAL A 278 -2.81 5.75 22.12
CA VAL A 278 -3.20 5.06 20.89
C VAL A 278 -2.54 5.78 19.74
N TRP A 279 -1.76 5.05 18.97
CA TRP A 279 -0.99 5.64 17.88
C TRP A 279 -1.35 5.01 16.54
N ARG A 280 -1.54 5.85 15.53
CA ARG A 280 -1.57 5.43 14.13
C ARG A 280 -0.16 5.55 13.59
N VAL A 281 0.38 4.45 13.12
CA VAL A 281 1.72 4.34 12.56
C VAL A 281 1.59 4.00 11.08
N ASN A 282 2.20 4.82 10.22
CA ASN A 282 2.39 4.50 8.81
C ASN A 282 3.88 4.22 8.62
N ALA A 283 4.21 3.00 8.25
CA ALA A 283 5.56 2.54 8.01
C ALA A 283 5.72 2.16 6.54
N GLU A 284 6.66 2.81 5.87
CA GLU A 284 7.05 2.51 4.50
C GLU A 284 8.46 1.95 4.50
N ALA A 285 8.65 0.80 3.85
CA ALA A 285 9.95 0.18 3.68
C ALA A 285 10.23 -0.03 2.19
N THR A 286 11.37 0.48 1.73
CA THR A 286 11.86 0.30 0.37
C THR A 286 13.09 -0.60 0.41
N TRP A 287 13.00 -1.75 -0.25
CA TRP A 287 14.11 -2.69 -0.37
C TRP A 287 15.14 -2.20 -1.39
N VAL A 288 16.38 -2.70 -1.30
CA VAL A 288 17.52 -2.27 -2.15
C VAL A 288 17.26 -2.32 -3.65
N ASP A 289 16.38 -3.20 -4.11
CA ASP A 289 15.96 -3.33 -5.51
C ASP A 289 14.79 -2.41 -5.92
N GLY A 290 14.36 -1.53 -5.01
CA GLY A 290 13.32 -0.54 -5.25
C GLY A 290 11.90 -1.03 -4.97
N VAL A 291 11.71 -2.29 -4.50
CA VAL A 291 10.40 -2.79 -4.09
C VAL A 291 9.99 -2.11 -2.78
N THR A 292 8.84 -1.46 -2.80
CA THR A 292 8.30 -0.72 -1.65
C THR A 292 7.05 -1.41 -1.11
N PHE A 293 6.94 -1.45 0.20
CA PHE A 293 5.74 -1.88 0.91
C PHE A 293 5.39 -0.88 2.01
N ALA A 294 4.10 -0.59 2.19
CA ALA A 294 3.62 0.30 3.24
C ALA A 294 2.61 -0.41 4.14
N ARG A 295 2.76 -0.18 5.45
CA ARG A 295 1.89 -0.67 6.51
C ARG A 295 1.25 0.49 7.24
N GLU A 296 -0.08 0.47 7.40
CA GLU A 296 -0.77 1.29 8.37
C GLU A 296 -1.22 0.42 9.54
N ALA A 297 -0.89 0.84 10.75
CA ALA A 297 -1.30 0.17 11.96
C ALA A 297 -1.84 1.17 12.98
N VAL A 298 -2.94 0.83 13.66
CA VAL A 298 -3.38 1.54 14.87
C VAL A 298 -3.09 0.64 16.04
N ILE A 299 -2.23 1.10 16.94
CA ILE A 299 -1.67 0.31 18.03
C ILE A 299 -1.78 1.02 19.37
N ARG A 300 -1.85 0.25 20.43
CA ARG A 300 -1.76 0.75 21.80
C ARG A 300 -0.93 -0.19 22.68
N PRO A 301 -0.26 0.31 23.73
CA PRO A 301 0.35 -0.54 24.74
C PRO A 301 -0.70 -1.40 25.45
N SER A 302 -0.36 -2.65 25.73
CA SER A 302 -1.25 -3.58 26.46
C SER A 302 -1.07 -3.57 27.96
N GLY A 303 0.13 -3.20 28.42
CA GLY A 303 0.57 -3.41 29.81
C GLY A 303 1.04 -4.84 30.12
N ASP A 304 0.91 -5.79 29.18
CA ASP A 304 1.40 -7.16 29.31
C ASP A 304 2.82 -7.26 28.69
N PRO A 305 3.85 -7.61 29.49
CA PRO A 305 5.21 -7.75 28.96
C PRO A 305 5.38 -8.83 27.89
N GLN A 306 4.50 -9.84 27.85
CA GLN A 306 4.54 -10.90 26.83
C GLN A 306 3.86 -10.48 25.51
N ARG A 307 2.94 -9.52 25.60
CA ARG A 307 2.23 -8.94 24.45
C ARG A 307 2.18 -7.43 24.63
N PRO A 308 3.30 -6.74 24.47
CA PRO A 308 3.40 -5.32 24.83
C PRO A 308 2.48 -4.42 24.03
N LEU A 309 2.03 -4.87 22.86
CA LEU A 309 1.19 -4.11 21.94
C LEU A 309 -0.11 -4.83 21.60
N ILE A 310 -1.18 -4.06 21.46
CA ILE A 310 -2.45 -4.50 20.89
C ILE A 310 -2.64 -3.74 19.58
N ALA A 311 -2.78 -4.47 18.48
CA ALA A 311 -3.19 -3.90 17.21
C ALA A 311 -4.72 -3.75 17.20
N LEU A 312 -5.19 -2.52 17.04
CA LEU A 312 -6.61 -2.18 16.86
C LEU A 312 -7.00 -2.20 15.38
N ALA A 313 -6.05 -1.83 14.51
CA ALA A 313 -6.14 -1.98 13.06
C ALA A 313 -4.77 -2.33 12.51
N TRP A 314 -4.74 -3.14 11.45
CA TRP A 314 -3.52 -3.57 10.78
C TRP A 314 -3.83 -3.84 9.32
N GLN A 315 -3.37 -2.97 8.43
CA GLN A 315 -3.73 -3.04 7.02
C GLN A 315 -2.56 -2.67 6.11
N ASP A 316 -2.57 -3.23 4.91
CA ASP A 316 -1.66 -2.80 3.86
C ASP A 316 -2.08 -1.40 3.41
N SER A 317 -1.15 -0.49 3.33
CA SER A 317 -1.38 0.88 2.88
C SER A 317 -0.74 1.09 1.50
N GLN A 318 -1.28 2.03 0.74
CA GLN A 318 -0.52 2.55 -0.39
C GLN A 318 0.52 3.52 0.18
N ALA A 319 1.78 3.37 -0.28
CA ALA A 319 2.82 4.33 0.07
C ALA A 319 2.30 5.74 -0.25
N ALA A 320 2.06 6.54 0.79
CA ALA A 320 1.79 7.94 0.57
C ALA A 320 3.04 8.54 -0.05
N PRO A 321 2.93 9.34 -1.14
CA PRO A 321 4.09 10.07 -1.61
C PRO A 321 4.53 10.97 -0.46
N VAL A 322 5.57 10.55 0.26
CA VAL A 322 6.24 11.41 1.24
C VAL A 322 6.75 12.57 0.42
N ALA A 323 6.15 13.74 0.60
CA ALA A 323 6.69 14.97 0.03
C ALA A 323 8.12 15.07 0.53
N VAL A 324 9.07 14.71 -0.32
CA VAL A 324 10.48 14.93 -0.06
C VAL A 324 10.59 16.45 -0.02
N ALA A 325 10.72 17.00 1.18
CA ALA A 325 11.24 18.34 1.32
C ALA A 325 12.62 18.25 0.65
N SER A 326 12.67 18.69 -0.61
CA SER A 326 13.93 18.87 -1.30
C SER A 326 14.71 19.90 -0.51
N ASP A 327 15.74 19.47 0.20
CA ASP A 327 16.84 20.35 0.55
C ASP A 327 17.38 20.91 -0.76
N ALA A 328 16.80 22.05 -1.17
CA ALA A 328 17.26 22.82 -2.28
C ALA A 328 18.53 23.54 -1.82
N THR A 329 19.65 22.86 -1.87
CA THR A 329 20.96 23.48 -1.92
C THR A 329 21.64 23.02 -3.20
N ASP A 330 21.68 23.95 -4.16
CA ASP A 330 22.56 23.99 -5.34
C ASP A 330 22.64 22.76 -6.25
N ALA A 331 21.78 22.72 -7.27
CA ALA A 331 22.16 22.19 -8.58
C ALA A 331 21.58 23.09 -9.67
N THR A 332 22.49 23.80 -10.33
CA THR A 332 22.30 24.54 -11.60
C THR A 332 21.50 23.69 -12.59
N PRO A 333 20.52 24.25 -13.31
CA PRO A 333 19.72 23.50 -14.26
C PRO A 333 20.56 23.05 -15.44
N ALA A 334 20.94 21.77 -15.45
CA ALA A 334 21.40 21.13 -16.67
C ALA A 334 20.22 20.97 -17.61
N THR A 335 20.32 21.66 -18.73
CA THR A 335 19.43 21.75 -19.86
C THR A 335 18.76 20.43 -20.24
N ALA A 336 17.44 20.46 -20.31
CA ALA A 336 16.59 19.47 -20.96
C ALA A 336 17.02 19.28 -22.42
N SER A 337 17.69 18.18 -22.75
CA SER A 337 17.97 17.72 -24.10
C SER A 337 17.92 16.20 -24.18
N ALA A 338 16.76 15.63 -23.91
CA ALA A 338 16.49 14.20 -24.14
C ALA A 338 15.09 13.88 -24.72
N ALA A 339 14.26 14.89 -24.96
CA ALA A 339 12.92 14.66 -25.54
C ALA A 339 12.85 14.83 -27.06
N SER A 340 13.92 15.28 -27.73
CA SER A 340 13.92 15.47 -29.19
C SER A 340 14.52 14.29 -29.98
N GLY A 341 15.05 13.27 -29.33
CA GLY A 341 15.68 12.13 -30.00
C GLY A 341 14.71 11.09 -30.56
N LEU A 342 13.53 10.91 -29.95
CA LEU A 342 12.56 9.90 -30.39
C LEU A 342 11.62 10.38 -31.52
N ALA A 343 11.33 11.68 -31.58
CA ALA A 343 10.52 12.23 -32.63
C ALA A 343 11.27 12.29 -33.99
N GLY A 344 12.60 12.48 -33.99
CA GLY A 344 13.44 12.47 -35.18
C GLY A 344 13.67 11.08 -35.78
N PHE A 345 13.59 10.03 -34.98
CA PHE A 345 13.82 8.66 -35.44
C PHE A 345 12.58 8.09 -36.19
N LEU A 346 11.38 8.50 -35.84
CA LEU A 346 10.15 8.02 -36.46
C LEU A 346 9.82 8.78 -37.79
N GLN A 347 10.37 9.96 -38.00
CA GLN A 347 10.16 10.73 -39.24
C GLN A 347 11.01 10.23 -40.42
N ASN A 348 12.08 9.46 -40.17
CA ASN A 348 12.94 8.91 -41.23
C ASN A 348 12.58 7.49 -41.69
N LEU A 349 11.47 6.92 -41.23
CA LEU A 349 11.07 5.54 -41.54
C LEU A 349 9.89 5.41 -42.48
N ILE A 350 9.36 6.55 -43.05
CA ILE A 350 8.31 6.50 -44.05
C ILE A 350 8.88 7.04 -45.38
N PRO A 351 9.16 6.16 -46.35
CA PRO A 351 9.50 6.64 -47.68
C PRO A 351 8.23 7.21 -48.34
N THR A 352 8.36 8.44 -48.80
CA THR A 352 7.38 9.16 -49.60
C THR A 352 7.00 8.36 -50.85
N LEU A 353 5.75 7.85 -50.87
CA LEU A 353 5.06 7.42 -52.04
C LEU A 353 3.94 8.44 -52.36
N THR A 354 4.29 9.51 -53.06
CA THR A 354 3.32 10.25 -53.85
C THR A 354 4.00 10.60 -55.15
N GLY A 355 3.77 9.72 -56.12
CA GLY A 355 4.08 9.97 -57.52
C GLY A 355 3.17 11.07 -58.07
N SER A 356 3.80 11.87 -58.91
CA SER A 356 3.24 12.85 -59.82
C SER A 356 2.01 12.33 -60.56
N ASN A 357 1.00 13.19 -60.73
CA ASN A 357 0.36 13.34 -62.04
C ASN A 357 -0.13 14.77 -62.18
N GLY A 358 0.30 15.32 -63.26
CA GLY A 358 0.11 16.63 -63.77
C GLY A 358 -1.24 16.85 -64.51
N ARG A 359 -1.59 17.97 -64.58
CA ARG A 359 -2.06 18.95 -65.51
C ARG A 359 -2.86 20.05 -64.87
#